data_34a3454925aa9b09ec3096420507e013
#
_entry.id   34a3454925aa9b09ec3096420507e013
#
_cell.length_a   1.000
_cell.length_b   1.000
_cell.length_c   1.000
_cell.angle_alpha   90.00
_cell.angle_beta   90.00
_cell.angle_gamma   90.00
#
_symmetry.space_group_name_H-M   'P 1'
#
loop_
_entity.id
_entity.type
_entity.pdbx_description
1 polymer ?
#
loop_
_entity_poly.entity_id
_entity_poly.type
_entity_poly.pdbx_seq_one_letter_code
_entity_poly.pdbx_strand_id
1 'polypeptide(L)'
;MRSASIKRDTKETQITLTIDLDGTGKSEFATGCGFLDHMLTLFARHGDFDLTVNCHGDTEVDYHHTVEDIGICLGQAFTQALGDKRGINRYGQFLLPMDETLVLCACDLSGRDYLGWAVNLPAEKVGDFDSELGKEFWLGFVRNCPGSIHIRQLAGENTHHILEAIFKGLGRTLKQAVALDEKLLNDIPSTKGTL
;
A
#
# COMPACT_ATOMS: atom_id res chain seq x y z
N MET A 1 -14.09 7.92 12.76
CA MET A 1 -12.63 7.93 12.48
C MET A 1 -12.25 6.53 12.06
N ARG A 2 -11.78 6.37 10.83
CA ARG A 2 -11.42 5.07 10.24
C ARG A 2 -9.92 4.85 10.44
N SER A 3 -9.56 4.45 11.67
CA SER A 3 -8.17 4.25 12.08
C SER A 3 -7.98 2.88 12.71
N ALA A 4 -6.75 2.36 12.63
CA ALA A 4 -6.38 1.07 13.20
C ALA A 4 -4.91 1.08 13.64
N SER A 5 -4.61 0.23 14.61
CA SER A 5 -3.24 -0.03 15.07
C SER A 5 -2.98 -1.53 15.10
N ILE A 6 -1.89 -1.95 14.46
CA ILE A 6 -1.46 -3.35 14.40
C ILE A 6 -0.14 -3.49 15.14
N LYS A 7 -0.06 -4.53 15.95
CA LYS A 7 1.21 -5.00 16.53
C LYS A 7 1.47 -6.42 16.01
N ARG A 8 2.63 -6.62 15.40
CA ARG A 8 3.11 -7.94 14.95
C ARG A 8 4.45 -8.21 15.61
N ASP A 9 4.59 -9.37 16.21
CA ASP A 9 5.79 -9.79 16.94
C ASP A 9 6.10 -11.24 16.53
N THR A 10 7.16 -11.39 15.75
CA THR A 10 7.67 -12.68 15.28
C THR A 10 9.10 -12.86 15.74
N LYS A 11 9.76 -13.93 15.34
CA LYS A 11 11.20 -14.12 15.61
C LYS A 11 12.07 -13.27 14.68
N GLU A 12 11.51 -12.80 13.57
CA GLU A 12 12.22 -12.08 12.50
C GLU A 12 11.94 -10.58 12.56
N THR A 13 10.72 -10.18 12.95
CA THR A 13 10.30 -8.77 12.95
C THR A 13 9.45 -8.41 14.17
N GLN A 14 9.62 -7.19 14.65
CA GLN A 14 8.78 -6.56 15.69
C GLN A 14 8.24 -5.25 15.12
N ILE A 15 6.92 -5.21 14.84
CA ILE A 15 6.28 -4.12 14.12
C ILE A 15 5.16 -3.52 14.95
N THR A 16 5.14 -2.18 14.99
CA THR A 16 3.96 -1.40 15.40
C THR A 16 3.60 -0.47 14.26
N LEU A 17 2.37 -0.58 13.76
CA LEU A 17 1.86 0.22 12.65
C LEU A 17 0.52 0.84 13.05
N THR A 18 0.36 2.14 12.77
CA THR A 18 -0.91 2.86 12.98
C THR A 18 -1.27 3.61 11.72
N ILE A 19 -2.54 3.52 11.30
CA ILE A 19 -3.08 4.26 10.16
C ILE A 19 -4.36 4.99 10.52
N ASP A 20 -4.56 6.17 9.93
CA ASP A 20 -5.85 6.85 9.83
C ASP A 20 -6.16 7.11 8.34
N LEU A 21 -7.25 6.51 7.85
CA LEU A 21 -7.69 6.65 6.45
C LEU A 21 -8.28 8.04 6.17
N ASP A 22 -8.69 8.77 7.20
CA ASP A 22 -9.26 10.12 7.13
C ASP A 22 -8.21 11.20 7.51
N GLY A 23 -6.92 10.87 7.36
CA GLY A 23 -5.79 11.70 7.73
C GLY A 23 -5.49 12.85 6.77
N THR A 24 -4.30 13.41 6.90
CA THR A 24 -3.80 14.54 6.11
C THR A 24 -2.44 14.27 5.43
N GLY A 25 -1.98 13.03 5.48
CA GLY A 25 -0.70 12.59 4.94
C GLY A 25 0.48 12.83 5.89
N LYS A 26 0.23 12.90 7.21
CA LYS A 26 1.29 12.93 8.23
C LYS A 26 1.88 11.54 8.37
N SER A 27 3.20 11.46 8.47
CA SER A 27 3.86 10.16 8.56
C SER A 27 5.14 10.20 9.37
N GLU A 28 5.42 9.06 10.02
CA GLU A 28 6.66 8.83 10.75
C GLU A 28 7.09 7.37 10.56
N PHE A 29 8.32 7.16 10.12
CA PHE A 29 8.84 5.83 9.79
C PHE A 29 10.20 5.57 10.42
N ALA A 30 10.35 4.37 10.98
CA ALA A 30 11.59 3.82 11.48
C ALA A 30 11.59 2.31 11.16
N THR A 31 11.80 1.94 9.88
CA THR A 31 11.74 0.54 9.43
C THR A 31 13.11 -0.13 9.41
N GLY A 32 14.20 0.63 9.50
CA GLY A 32 15.55 0.13 9.29
C GLY A 32 15.93 0.05 7.80
N CYS A 33 15.00 0.32 6.88
CA CYS A 33 15.22 0.33 5.44
C CYS A 33 14.88 1.72 4.87
N GLY A 34 15.89 2.54 4.59
CA GLY A 34 15.71 3.95 4.21
C GLY A 34 14.91 4.13 2.91
N PHE A 35 15.08 3.21 1.94
CA PHE A 35 14.31 3.27 0.70
C PHE A 35 12.82 2.97 0.95
N LEU A 36 12.49 2.00 1.81
CA LEU A 36 11.13 1.72 2.19
C LEU A 36 10.48 2.89 2.95
N ASP A 37 11.22 3.52 3.88
CA ASP A 37 10.75 4.72 4.59
C ASP A 37 10.37 5.83 3.62
N HIS A 38 11.19 6.03 2.57
CA HIS A 38 10.88 6.98 1.50
C HIS A 38 9.62 6.59 0.73
N MET A 39 9.47 5.32 0.32
CA MET A 39 8.29 4.84 -0.41
C MET A 39 7.01 4.98 0.42
N LEU A 40 7.06 4.64 1.70
CA LEU A 40 5.92 4.80 2.62
C LEU A 40 5.55 6.27 2.86
N THR A 41 6.55 7.18 2.90
CA THR A 41 6.30 8.62 2.98
C THR A 41 5.50 9.11 1.77
N LEU A 42 5.88 8.66 0.57
CA LEU A 42 5.18 9.02 -0.67
C LEU A 42 3.75 8.45 -0.68
N PHE A 43 3.61 7.18 -0.30
CA PHE A 43 2.30 6.53 -0.20
C PHE A 43 1.36 7.28 0.75
N ALA A 44 1.80 7.55 1.98
CA ALA A 44 1.03 8.27 2.99
C ALA A 44 0.65 9.67 2.50
N ARG A 45 1.61 10.42 1.96
CA ARG A 45 1.40 11.80 1.48
C ARG A 45 0.42 11.87 0.32
N HIS A 46 0.53 10.97 -0.66
CA HIS A 46 -0.34 10.97 -1.85
C HIS A 46 -1.70 10.32 -1.59
N GLY A 47 -1.80 9.47 -0.57
CA GLY A 47 -3.04 8.89 -0.09
C GLY A 47 -3.82 9.77 0.88
N ASP A 48 -3.19 10.84 1.41
CA ASP A 48 -3.65 11.65 2.56
C ASP A 48 -3.90 10.78 3.81
N PHE A 49 -3.20 9.64 3.92
CA PHE A 49 -3.26 8.77 5.09
C PHE A 49 -2.29 9.27 6.16
N ASP A 50 -2.73 9.35 7.43
CA ASP A 50 -1.77 9.49 8.51
C ASP A 50 -1.24 8.09 8.85
N LEU A 51 0.08 7.87 8.72
CA LEU A 51 0.71 6.55 8.82
C LEU A 51 1.99 6.61 9.65
N THR A 52 2.05 5.76 10.68
CA THR A 52 3.26 5.58 11.50
C THR A 52 3.68 4.12 11.48
N VAL A 53 4.95 3.85 11.23
CA VAL A 53 5.52 2.50 11.27
C VAL A 53 6.84 2.51 12.04
N ASN A 54 6.91 1.66 13.05
CA ASN A 54 8.15 1.32 13.73
C ASN A 54 8.39 -0.17 13.57
N CYS A 55 9.54 -0.55 13.04
CA CYS A 55 9.93 -1.94 12.82
C CYS A 55 11.36 -2.17 13.29
N HIS A 56 11.56 -3.27 14.00
CA HIS A 56 12.87 -3.85 14.27
C HIS A 56 12.88 -5.24 13.63
N GLY A 57 13.53 -5.37 12.48
CA GLY A 57 13.66 -6.61 11.73
C GLY A 57 15.11 -7.12 11.71
N ASP A 58 15.28 -8.33 11.22
CA ASP A 58 16.56 -9.03 11.04
C ASP A 58 17.31 -8.54 9.77
N THR A 59 17.51 -7.22 9.68
CA THR A 59 18.10 -6.55 8.50
C THR A 59 19.56 -6.95 8.21
N GLU A 60 20.21 -7.66 9.13
CA GLU A 60 21.51 -8.31 8.91
C GLU A 60 21.43 -9.52 7.97
N VAL A 61 20.23 -10.10 7.77
CA VAL A 61 19.97 -11.14 6.75
C VAL A 61 19.75 -10.46 5.41
N ASP A 62 18.67 -9.74 5.28
CA ASP A 62 18.29 -8.82 4.19
C ASP A 62 17.04 -8.02 4.61
N TYR A 63 16.40 -7.32 3.67
CA TYR A 63 15.16 -6.57 3.96
C TYR A 63 13.87 -7.35 3.69
N HIS A 64 13.93 -8.63 3.28
CA HIS A 64 12.75 -9.38 2.82
C HIS A 64 11.68 -9.46 3.90
N HIS A 65 12.03 -9.99 5.08
CA HIS A 65 11.08 -10.16 6.18
C HIS A 65 10.50 -8.83 6.65
N THR A 66 11.34 -7.80 6.75
CA THR A 66 10.92 -6.44 7.12
C THR A 66 9.89 -5.88 6.14
N VAL A 67 10.15 -5.97 4.84
CA VAL A 67 9.31 -5.39 3.78
C VAL A 67 7.99 -6.14 3.66
N GLU A 68 8.02 -7.48 3.61
CA GLU A 68 6.83 -8.32 3.53
C GLU A 68 5.93 -8.11 4.75
N ASP A 69 6.50 -8.19 5.96
CA ASP A 69 5.74 -8.07 7.20
C ASP A 69 5.13 -6.69 7.42
N ILE A 70 5.78 -5.61 6.98
CA ILE A 70 5.18 -4.27 6.97
C ILE A 70 4.01 -4.21 5.97
N GLY A 71 4.14 -4.83 4.80
CA GLY A 71 3.05 -4.99 3.83
C GLY A 71 1.84 -5.71 4.44
N ILE A 72 2.08 -6.82 5.15
CA ILE A 72 1.06 -7.58 5.89
C ILE A 72 0.38 -6.68 6.94
N CYS A 73 1.15 -6.00 7.78
CA CYS A 73 0.62 -5.11 8.82
C CYS A 73 -0.22 -3.97 8.23
N LEU A 74 0.22 -3.37 7.12
CA LEU A 74 -0.51 -2.31 6.44
C LEU A 74 -1.84 -2.84 5.88
N GLY A 75 -1.86 -4.03 5.27
CA GLY A 75 -3.08 -4.68 4.79
C GLY A 75 -4.08 -4.95 5.92
N GLN A 76 -3.61 -5.49 7.04
CA GLN A 76 -4.43 -5.72 8.24
C GLN A 76 -5.00 -4.42 8.80
N ALA A 77 -4.19 -3.36 8.88
CA ALA A 77 -4.61 -2.06 9.37
C ALA A 77 -5.67 -1.42 8.46
N PHE A 78 -5.50 -1.51 7.13
CA PHE A 78 -6.52 -1.07 6.18
C PHE A 78 -7.83 -1.82 6.36
N THR A 79 -7.79 -3.15 6.46
CA THR A 79 -8.97 -3.99 6.66
C THR A 79 -9.70 -3.62 7.95
N GLN A 80 -8.97 -3.44 9.05
CA GLN A 80 -9.54 -3.07 10.33
C GLN A 80 -10.15 -1.65 10.29
N ALA A 81 -9.46 -0.69 9.67
CA ALA A 81 -9.93 0.69 9.56
C ALA A 81 -11.15 0.82 8.63
N LEU A 82 -11.24 0.01 7.56
CA LEU A 82 -12.38 -0.02 6.64
C LEU A 82 -13.66 -0.62 7.27
N GLY A 83 -13.50 -1.49 8.26
CA GLY A 83 -14.64 -2.16 8.88
C GLY A 83 -15.50 -2.94 7.87
N ASP A 84 -16.81 -2.68 7.86
CA ASP A 84 -17.78 -3.35 6.98
C ASP A 84 -17.85 -2.76 5.55
N LYS A 85 -16.99 -1.81 5.23
CA LYS A 85 -16.85 -1.15 3.92
C LYS A 85 -18.11 -0.41 3.46
N ARG A 86 -19.00 0.01 4.39
CA ARG A 86 -20.18 0.82 4.04
C ARG A 86 -19.75 2.20 3.56
N GLY A 87 -20.45 2.68 2.55
CA GLY A 87 -20.30 4.03 2.01
C GLY A 87 -19.01 4.30 1.25
N ILE A 88 -18.09 3.34 1.12
CA ILE A 88 -16.87 3.57 0.34
C ILE A 88 -17.14 3.56 -1.17
N ASN A 89 -16.29 4.24 -1.96
CA ASN A 89 -16.35 4.15 -3.43
C ASN A 89 -16.00 2.74 -3.95
N ARG A 90 -15.26 1.96 -3.18
CA ARG A 90 -14.81 0.61 -3.51
C ARG A 90 -13.76 0.54 -4.61
N TYR A 91 -13.92 1.31 -5.68
CA TYR A 91 -13.01 1.34 -6.83
C TYR A 91 -12.13 2.58 -6.79
N GLY A 92 -10.89 2.42 -7.23
CA GLY A 92 -9.98 3.53 -7.46
C GLY A 92 -9.06 3.23 -8.63
N GLN A 93 -8.61 4.29 -9.31
CA GLN A 93 -7.61 4.18 -10.35
C GLN A 93 -6.82 5.47 -10.47
N PHE A 94 -5.55 5.37 -10.78
CA PHE A 94 -4.71 6.53 -11.03
C PHE A 94 -3.65 6.22 -12.08
N LEU A 95 -3.52 7.10 -13.05
CA LEU A 95 -2.42 7.09 -14.03
C LEU A 95 -1.39 8.11 -13.57
N LEU A 96 -0.24 7.64 -13.11
CA LEU A 96 0.79 8.47 -12.49
C LEU A 96 1.99 8.63 -13.42
N PRO A 97 2.25 9.85 -13.92
CA PRO A 97 3.50 10.19 -14.59
C PRO A 97 4.57 10.58 -13.58
N MET A 98 5.80 10.17 -13.83
CA MET A 98 6.98 10.60 -13.11
C MET A 98 8.17 10.59 -14.06
N ASP A 99 8.55 11.76 -14.55
CA ASP A 99 9.56 11.95 -15.61
C ASP A 99 9.30 11.03 -16.81
N GLU A 100 10.20 10.09 -17.12
CA GLU A 100 10.05 9.10 -18.21
C GLU A 100 9.10 7.95 -17.86
N THR A 101 8.71 7.85 -16.60
CA THR A 101 7.90 6.73 -16.09
C THR A 101 6.41 7.07 -16.13
N LEU A 102 5.62 6.09 -16.54
CA LEU A 102 4.15 6.16 -16.52
C LEU A 102 3.60 4.84 -15.99
N VAL A 103 2.87 4.88 -14.87
CA VAL A 103 2.29 3.70 -14.21
C VAL A 103 0.79 3.88 -14.02
N LEU A 104 0.01 2.87 -14.42
CA LEU A 104 -1.41 2.74 -14.10
C LEU A 104 -1.57 1.87 -12.85
N CYS A 105 -2.25 2.39 -11.84
CA CYS A 105 -2.72 1.66 -10.67
C CYS A 105 -4.24 1.62 -10.67
N ALA A 106 -4.85 0.46 -10.39
CA ALA A 106 -6.29 0.31 -10.26
C ALA A 106 -6.61 -0.70 -9.15
N CYS A 107 -7.70 -0.49 -8.41
CA CYS A 107 -8.13 -1.43 -7.37
C CYS A 107 -9.64 -1.60 -7.32
N ASP A 108 -10.05 -2.78 -6.82
CA ASP A 108 -11.40 -3.13 -6.38
C ASP A 108 -11.32 -3.77 -4.99
N LEU A 109 -11.83 -3.11 -3.96
CA LEU A 109 -11.84 -3.61 -2.57
C LEU A 109 -12.94 -4.67 -2.36
N SER A 110 -12.93 -5.69 -3.20
CA SER A 110 -13.98 -6.70 -3.40
C SER A 110 -14.02 -7.84 -2.39
N GLY A 111 -13.08 -7.93 -1.46
CA GLY A 111 -12.92 -9.08 -0.58
C GLY A 111 -12.22 -10.30 -1.20
N ARG A 112 -11.73 -10.19 -2.45
CA ARG A 112 -10.97 -11.24 -3.15
C ARG A 112 -9.57 -10.74 -3.46
N ASP A 113 -8.57 -11.38 -2.90
CA ASP A 113 -7.17 -10.99 -3.05
C ASP A 113 -6.62 -11.35 -4.44
N TYR A 114 -6.07 -10.34 -5.11
CA TYR A 114 -5.37 -10.51 -6.38
C TYR A 114 -4.39 -9.35 -6.62
N LEU A 115 -3.14 -9.68 -6.91
CA LEU A 115 -2.15 -8.70 -7.38
C LEU A 115 -1.79 -8.96 -8.84
N GLY A 116 -2.28 -8.10 -9.74
CA GLY A 116 -1.86 -8.05 -11.13
C GLY A 116 -0.60 -7.20 -11.29
N TRP A 117 0.56 -7.82 -11.28
CA TRP A 117 1.85 -7.16 -11.38
C TRP A 117 2.41 -7.25 -12.81
N ALA A 118 2.27 -6.20 -13.60
CA ALA A 118 2.83 -6.08 -14.95
C ALA A 118 3.86 -4.94 -14.98
N VAL A 119 4.97 -5.16 -14.26
CA VAL A 119 6.06 -4.20 -14.06
C VAL A 119 7.38 -4.87 -14.38
N ASN A 120 8.24 -4.19 -15.13
CA ASN A 120 9.61 -4.57 -15.36
C ASN A 120 10.54 -3.60 -14.63
N LEU A 121 11.36 -4.12 -13.72
CA LEU A 121 12.33 -3.36 -12.94
C LEU A 121 13.72 -3.68 -13.50
N PRO A 122 14.33 -2.79 -14.29
CA PRO A 122 15.57 -3.10 -15.01
C PRO A 122 16.79 -3.24 -14.10
N ALA A 123 16.84 -2.58 -12.94
CA ALA A 123 17.91 -2.73 -11.97
C ALA A 123 17.50 -3.68 -10.84
N GLU A 124 18.42 -4.57 -10.44
CA GLU A 124 18.21 -5.50 -9.32
C GLU A 124 18.09 -4.80 -7.97
N LYS A 125 18.75 -3.65 -7.82
CA LYS A 125 18.77 -2.85 -6.59
C LYS A 125 18.58 -1.36 -6.84
N VAL A 126 18.03 -0.67 -5.83
CA VAL A 126 18.06 0.78 -5.69
C VAL A 126 18.73 1.09 -4.35
N GLY A 127 19.97 1.55 -4.38
CA GLY A 127 20.81 1.60 -3.19
C GLY A 127 21.06 0.18 -2.67
N ASP A 128 20.71 -0.09 -1.43
CA ASP A 128 20.75 -1.39 -0.78
C ASP A 128 19.44 -2.18 -0.82
N PHE A 129 18.38 -1.60 -1.38
CA PHE A 129 17.06 -2.20 -1.50
C PHE A 129 16.94 -3.08 -2.76
N ASP A 130 16.65 -4.37 -2.59
CA ASP A 130 16.36 -5.27 -3.69
C ASP A 130 15.04 -4.92 -4.34
N SER A 131 15.03 -4.67 -5.65
CA SER A 131 13.86 -4.14 -6.36
C SER A 131 12.65 -5.09 -6.36
N GLU A 132 12.87 -6.39 -6.26
CA GLU A 132 11.81 -7.41 -6.14
C GLU A 132 10.94 -7.23 -4.89
N LEU A 133 11.50 -6.64 -3.82
CA LEU A 133 10.80 -6.40 -2.56
C LEU A 133 9.60 -5.44 -2.72
N GLY A 134 9.62 -4.58 -3.74
CA GLY A 134 8.44 -3.77 -4.08
C GLY A 134 7.21 -4.61 -4.38
N LYS A 135 7.38 -5.76 -5.06
CA LYS A 135 6.30 -6.70 -5.31
C LYS A 135 5.88 -7.45 -4.05
N GLU A 136 6.85 -7.91 -3.26
CA GLU A 136 6.58 -8.66 -2.02
C GLU A 136 5.80 -7.80 -1.01
N PHE A 137 6.12 -6.51 -0.89
CA PHE A 137 5.34 -5.56 -0.08
C PHE A 137 3.85 -5.57 -0.48
N TRP A 138 3.56 -5.41 -1.77
CA TRP A 138 2.17 -5.33 -2.24
C TRP A 138 1.46 -6.68 -2.23
N LEU A 139 2.17 -7.82 -2.33
CA LEU A 139 1.63 -9.16 -2.08
C LEU A 139 1.22 -9.31 -0.61
N GLY A 140 2.08 -8.93 0.32
CA GLY A 140 1.75 -8.90 1.75
C GLY A 140 0.51 -8.05 2.04
N PHE A 141 0.43 -6.86 1.46
CA PHE A 141 -0.73 -5.97 1.59
C PHE A 141 -2.02 -6.62 1.06
N VAL A 142 -2.04 -7.08 -0.19
CA VAL A 142 -3.26 -7.60 -0.84
C VAL A 142 -3.81 -8.83 -0.13
N ARG A 143 -2.95 -9.73 0.34
CA ARG A 143 -3.35 -10.93 1.10
C ARG A 143 -4.00 -10.60 2.43
N ASN A 144 -3.79 -9.40 2.96
CA ASN A 144 -4.31 -8.95 4.26
C ASN A 144 -5.32 -7.80 4.17
N CYS A 145 -5.47 -7.20 2.99
CA CYS A 145 -6.56 -6.30 2.64
C CYS A 145 -7.23 -6.82 1.36
N PRO A 146 -8.12 -7.83 1.47
CA PRO A 146 -8.63 -8.53 0.32
C PRO A 146 -9.30 -7.61 -0.69
N GLY A 147 -8.68 -7.52 -1.86
CA GLY A 147 -9.08 -6.72 -2.99
C GLY A 147 -8.22 -7.06 -4.20
N SER A 148 -8.69 -6.71 -5.40
CA SER A 148 -7.88 -6.82 -6.60
C SER A 148 -7.11 -5.52 -6.80
N ILE A 149 -5.78 -5.62 -6.88
CA ILE A 149 -4.90 -4.49 -7.23
C ILE A 149 -4.19 -4.84 -8.55
N HIS A 150 -4.26 -3.93 -9.50
CA HIS A 150 -3.53 -4.03 -10.76
C HIS A 150 -2.54 -2.88 -10.89
N ILE A 151 -1.30 -3.22 -11.21
CA ILE A 151 -0.21 -2.27 -11.46
C ILE A 151 0.35 -2.58 -12.86
N ARG A 152 0.29 -1.60 -13.75
CA ARG A 152 0.81 -1.70 -15.11
C ARG A 152 1.78 -0.56 -15.38
N GLN A 153 3.02 -0.91 -15.62
CA GLN A 153 3.99 0.01 -16.18
C GLN A 153 3.71 0.19 -17.67
N LEU A 154 3.48 1.41 -18.10
CA LEU A 154 3.25 1.78 -19.49
C LEU A 154 4.50 2.36 -20.14
N ALA A 155 5.36 3.02 -19.35
CA ALA A 155 6.68 3.52 -19.72
C ALA A 155 7.57 3.58 -18.48
N GLY A 156 8.90 3.71 -18.66
CA GLY A 156 9.87 3.90 -17.59
C GLY A 156 11.09 3.00 -17.74
N GLU A 157 12.25 3.55 -17.41
CA GLU A 157 13.55 2.88 -17.49
C GLU A 157 14.31 2.94 -16.15
N ASN A 158 13.98 3.89 -15.27
CA ASN A 158 14.61 4.06 -13.98
C ASN A 158 13.83 3.30 -12.90
N THR A 159 14.44 2.26 -12.31
CA THR A 159 13.81 1.43 -11.29
C THR A 159 13.31 2.22 -10.08
N HIS A 160 14.06 3.26 -9.63
CA HIS A 160 13.63 4.14 -8.55
C HIS A 160 12.33 4.88 -8.94
N HIS A 161 12.30 5.50 -10.12
CA HIS A 161 11.11 6.22 -10.61
C HIS A 161 9.90 5.29 -10.75
N ILE A 162 10.12 4.06 -11.24
CA ILE A 162 9.04 3.07 -11.37
C ILE A 162 8.45 2.70 -10.01
N LEU A 163 9.29 2.35 -9.02
CA LEU A 163 8.84 2.02 -7.67
C LEU A 163 8.15 3.22 -7.00
N GLU A 164 8.74 4.41 -7.10
CA GLU A 164 8.15 5.64 -6.57
C GLU A 164 6.78 5.94 -7.22
N ALA A 165 6.67 5.79 -8.54
CA ALA A 165 5.39 5.96 -9.25
C ALA A 165 4.33 4.96 -8.77
N ILE A 166 4.72 3.72 -8.46
CA ILE A 166 3.81 2.70 -7.91
C ILE A 166 3.29 3.12 -6.53
N PHE A 167 4.17 3.50 -5.60
CA PHE A 167 3.74 3.87 -4.24
C PHE A 167 2.89 5.14 -4.23
N LYS A 168 3.24 6.17 -4.99
CA LYS A 168 2.41 7.37 -5.19
C LYS A 168 1.07 7.04 -5.84
N GLY A 169 1.11 6.24 -6.91
CA GLY A 169 -0.06 5.83 -7.69
C GLY A 169 -1.05 5.04 -6.83
N LEU A 170 -0.57 4.08 -6.04
CA LEU A 170 -1.41 3.30 -5.12
C LEU A 170 -1.92 4.14 -3.95
N GLY A 171 -1.15 5.11 -3.43
CA GLY A 171 -1.66 6.09 -2.48
C GLY A 171 -2.90 6.81 -3.03
N ARG A 172 -2.80 7.36 -4.26
CA ARG A 172 -3.93 8.03 -4.95
C ARG A 172 -5.09 7.09 -5.24
N THR A 173 -4.80 5.87 -5.69
CA THR A 173 -5.80 4.85 -6.04
C THR A 173 -6.60 4.41 -4.82
N LEU A 174 -5.91 4.07 -3.72
CA LEU A 174 -6.57 3.65 -2.48
C LEU A 174 -7.34 4.80 -1.84
N LYS A 175 -6.82 6.05 -1.87
CA LYS A 175 -7.56 7.23 -1.43
C LYS A 175 -8.93 7.33 -2.11
N GLN A 176 -8.98 7.14 -3.43
CA GLN A 176 -10.25 7.15 -4.18
C GLN A 176 -11.18 6.00 -3.74
N ALA A 177 -10.61 4.79 -3.59
CA ALA A 177 -11.39 3.60 -3.26
C ALA A 177 -12.01 3.65 -1.85
N VAL A 178 -11.29 4.22 -0.87
CA VAL A 178 -11.78 4.33 0.52
C VAL A 178 -12.59 5.59 0.78
N ALA A 179 -12.64 6.55 -0.17
CA ALA A 179 -13.43 7.77 -0.01
C ALA A 179 -14.90 7.42 0.20
N LEU A 180 -15.56 8.16 1.09
CA LEU A 180 -16.98 7.98 1.38
C LEU A 180 -17.83 8.71 0.35
N ASP A 181 -18.84 8.02 -0.18
CA ASP A 181 -19.91 8.63 -0.96
C ASP A 181 -21.06 8.99 0.00
N GLU A 182 -21.32 10.28 0.18
CA GLU A 182 -22.37 10.79 1.08
C GLU A 182 -23.76 10.24 0.75
N LYS A 183 -24.01 9.85 -0.50
CA LYS A 183 -25.29 9.29 -0.94
C LYS A 183 -25.45 7.81 -0.56
N LEU A 184 -24.37 7.11 -0.27
CA LEU A 184 -24.33 5.66 -0.05
C LEU A 184 -23.81 5.27 1.33
N LEU A 185 -23.77 6.20 2.31
CA LEU A 185 -23.12 6.00 3.63
C LEU A 185 -23.60 4.74 4.38
N ASN A 186 -24.83 4.31 4.16
CA ASN A 186 -25.42 3.14 4.82
C ASN A 186 -25.42 1.88 3.92
N ASP A 187 -24.96 2.00 2.69
CA ASP A 187 -25.00 0.92 1.71
C ASP A 187 -23.63 0.27 1.54
N ILE A 188 -23.63 -1.04 1.35
CA ILE A 188 -22.44 -1.76 0.88
C ILE A 188 -22.43 -1.62 -0.66
N PRO A 189 -21.33 -1.12 -1.27
CA PRO A 189 -21.25 -0.89 -2.72
C PRO A 189 -21.13 -2.20 -3.50
N SER A 190 -22.15 -3.06 -3.38
CA SER A 190 -22.20 -4.38 -3.99
C SER A 190 -23.66 -4.79 -4.24
N THR A 191 -23.95 -5.22 -5.46
CA THR A 191 -25.28 -5.81 -5.80
C THR A 191 -25.57 -7.12 -5.03
N LYS A 192 -24.55 -7.72 -4.41
CA LYS A 192 -24.70 -8.91 -3.56
C LYS A 192 -25.02 -8.56 -2.10
N GLY A 193 -24.93 -7.27 -1.71
CA GLY A 193 -25.12 -6.83 -0.32
C GLY A 193 -23.96 -7.18 0.63
N THR A 194 -22.86 -7.73 0.10
CA THR A 194 -21.63 -8.07 0.85
C THR A 194 -20.38 -7.80 0.01
N LEU A 195 -19.24 -7.56 0.70
CA LEU A 195 -17.89 -7.44 0.12
C LEU A 195 -16.91 -8.30 0.90
#